data_ab0415d1fc658d790a4857041c358859
#
_entry.id   ab0415d1fc658d790a4857041c358859
#
_cell.length_a   1.000
_cell.length_b   1.000
_cell.length_c   1.000
_cell.angle_alpha   90.00
_cell.angle_beta   90.00
_cell.angle_gamma   90.00
#
_symmetry.space_group_name_H-M   'P 1'
#
loop_
_entity.id
_entity.type
_entity.pdbx_description
1 polymer ?
#
loop_
_entity_poly.entity_id
_entity_poly.type
_entity_poly.pdbx_seq_one_letter_code
_entity_poly.pdbx_strand_id
1 'polypeptide(L)'
;PEQLDRMAQGMVDLVNKTRSAMSIDDYHFDVDAHDEVAHQAAIESMVLLKNDDDILPVAANAKIAVIGEFARTPRYQGGGSSHITPTKMTSFLDTLAARGVDVAFAPGFTLDLEPADRTLEAEAVETAKNADVVLMFLGLPEAAESEGFDRETLDIPAKQVELLKAVAAENKNIVVVLSNGSVVSVAPGAGNAKGILESWLLG
;
A
#
# COMPACT_ATOMS: atom_id res chain seq x y z
N PRO A 1 -30.51 4.86 -40.42
CA PRO A 1 -29.48 5.62 -41.09
C PRO A 1 -29.08 6.85 -40.27
N GLU A 2 -29.99 7.80 -40.01
CA GLU A 2 -29.73 9.08 -39.32
C GLU A 2 -29.09 8.94 -37.93
N GLN A 3 -29.47 7.92 -37.14
CA GLN A 3 -28.88 7.70 -35.83
C GLN A 3 -27.43 7.19 -35.94
N LEU A 4 -27.17 6.31 -36.91
CA LEU A 4 -25.82 5.83 -37.19
C LEU A 4 -24.92 6.95 -37.67
N ASP A 5 -25.42 7.79 -38.60
CA ASP A 5 -24.67 8.93 -39.11
C ASP A 5 -24.31 9.92 -38.00
N ARG A 6 -25.24 10.20 -37.08
CA ARG A 6 -25.00 11.07 -35.92
C ARG A 6 -23.97 10.50 -34.97
N MET A 7 -23.98 9.20 -34.71
CA MET A 7 -22.95 8.53 -33.86
C MET A 7 -21.59 8.57 -34.54
N ALA A 8 -21.53 8.26 -35.85
CA ALA A 8 -20.30 8.36 -36.62
C ALA A 8 -19.73 9.78 -36.64
N GLN A 9 -20.60 10.79 -36.80
CA GLN A 9 -20.21 12.20 -36.77
C GLN A 9 -19.60 12.57 -35.39
N GLY A 10 -20.17 12.08 -34.30
CA GLY A 10 -19.61 12.30 -32.96
C GLY A 10 -18.17 11.76 -32.80
N MET A 11 -17.86 10.64 -33.40
CA MET A 11 -16.49 10.07 -33.42
C MET A 11 -15.56 10.92 -34.29
N VAL A 12 -16.02 11.36 -35.45
CA VAL A 12 -15.23 12.25 -36.33
C VAL A 12 -14.94 13.59 -35.64
N ASP A 13 -15.92 14.14 -34.95
CA ASP A 13 -15.76 15.39 -34.19
C ASP A 13 -14.74 15.24 -33.05
N LEU A 14 -14.76 14.10 -32.33
CA LEU A 14 -13.77 13.79 -31.30
C LEU A 14 -12.35 13.71 -31.89
N VAL A 15 -12.16 12.98 -32.97
CA VAL A 15 -10.86 12.87 -33.66
C VAL A 15 -10.38 14.25 -34.13
N ASN A 16 -11.27 15.07 -34.69
CA ASN A 16 -10.89 16.41 -35.14
C ASN A 16 -10.47 17.31 -33.96
N LYS A 17 -11.14 17.23 -32.81
CA LYS A 17 -10.75 17.97 -31.59
C LYS A 17 -9.38 17.60 -31.09
N THR A 18 -9.00 16.33 -31.19
CA THR A 18 -7.68 15.83 -30.69
C THR A 18 -6.54 16.12 -31.65
N ARG A 19 -6.80 16.39 -32.94
CA ARG A 19 -5.76 16.62 -33.95
C ARG A 19 -4.77 17.72 -33.59
N SER A 20 -5.22 18.81 -33.02
CA SER A 20 -4.34 19.92 -32.62
C SER A 20 -3.35 19.50 -31.50
N ALA A 21 -3.81 18.69 -30.56
CA ALA A 21 -2.92 18.15 -29.52
C ALA A 21 -1.93 17.13 -30.09
N MET A 22 -2.35 16.29 -31.06
CA MET A 22 -1.48 15.31 -31.72
C MET A 22 -0.40 15.95 -32.63
N SER A 23 -0.54 17.21 -33.00
CA SER A 23 0.43 17.94 -33.82
C SER A 23 1.46 18.73 -33.00
N ILE A 24 1.46 18.59 -31.68
CA ILE A 24 2.49 19.19 -30.82
C ILE A 24 3.72 18.28 -30.90
N ASP A 25 4.70 18.72 -31.66
CA ASP A 25 6.01 18.06 -31.71
C ASP A 25 6.75 18.30 -30.38
N ASP A 26 7.49 17.30 -29.93
CA ASP A 26 8.30 17.35 -28.71
C ASP A 26 7.52 17.67 -27.40
N TYR A 27 6.26 17.21 -27.32
CA TYR A 27 5.54 17.31 -26.06
C TYR A 27 6.18 16.39 -25.00
N HIS A 28 6.71 16.99 -23.96
CA HIS A 28 7.24 16.30 -22.79
C HIS A 28 6.50 16.78 -21.54
N PHE A 29 6.15 15.84 -20.67
CA PHE A 29 5.69 16.19 -19.34
C PHE A 29 6.86 16.14 -18.35
N ASP A 30 6.82 17.01 -17.35
CA ASP A 30 7.81 17.04 -16.29
C ASP A 30 7.53 15.90 -15.30
N VAL A 31 8.34 14.82 -15.38
CA VAL A 31 8.21 13.63 -14.54
C VAL A 31 8.38 13.98 -13.06
N ASP A 32 9.33 14.85 -12.73
CA ASP A 32 9.62 15.21 -11.34
C ASP A 32 8.48 16.05 -10.75
N ALA A 33 7.93 16.99 -11.52
CA ALA A 33 6.78 17.77 -11.07
C ALA A 33 5.53 16.90 -10.88
N HIS A 34 5.30 15.90 -11.74
CA HIS A 34 4.18 14.96 -11.58
C HIS A 34 4.37 14.01 -10.39
N ASP A 35 5.60 13.56 -10.14
CA ASP A 35 5.95 12.76 -8.98
C ASP A 35 5.68 13.51 -7.66
N GLU A 36 6.04 14.81 -7.59
CA GLU A 36 5.72 15.64 -6.42
C GLU A 36 4.22 15.78 -6.18
N VAL A 37 3.42 15.92 -7.25
CA VAL A 37 1.95 15.95 -7.13
C VAL A 37 1.42 14.60 -6.61
N ALA A 38 1.95 13.48 -7.10
CA ALA A 38 1.58 12.14 -6.62
C ALA A 38 1.95 11.96 -5.16
N HIS A 39 3.15 12.38 -4.76
CA HIS A 39 3.62 12.34 -3.37
C HIS A 39 2.72 13.17 -2.44
N GLN A 40 2.38 14.39 -2.82
CA GLN A 40 1.48 15.24 -2.04
C GLN A 40 0.08 14.63 -1.92
N ALA A 41 -0.46 14.08 -3.01
CA ALA A 41 -1.73 13.38 -3.00
C ALA A 41 -1.71 12.15 -2.08
N ALA A 42 -0.62 11.40 -2.08
CA ALA A 42 -0.42 10.26 -1.18
C ALA A 42 -0.48 10.70 0.29
N ILE A 43 0.27 11.73 0.66
CA ILE A 43 0.28 12.27 2.03
C ILE A 43 -1.13 12.71 2.46
N GLU A 44 -1.85 13.43 1.61
CA GLU A 44 -3.19 13.96 1.93
C GLU A 44 -4.29 12.91 1.92
N SER A 45 -4.05 11.74 1.30
CA SER A 45 -5.01 10.65 1.21
C SER A 45 -4.98 9.71 2.41
N MET A 46 -3.89 9.66 3.16
CA MET A 46 -3.77 8.78 4.32
C MET A 46 -4.77 9.12 5.41
N VAL A 47 -5.33 8.09 6.05
CA VAL A 47 -6.32 8.27 7.13
C VAL A 47 -5.84 7.60 8.41
N LEU A 48 -5.70 8.38 9.48
CA LEU A 48 -5.40 7.87 10.81
C LEU A 48 -6.69 7.34 11.44
N LEU A 49 -6.84 6.01 11.47
CA LEU A 49 -8.04 5.32 11.99
C LEU A 49 -7.99 5.12 13.52
N LYS A 50 -6.77 4.98 14.07
CA LYS A 50 -6.56 4.71 15.50
C LYS A 50 -5.21 5.28 15.94
N ASN A 51 -5.17 5.87 17.16
CA ASN A 51 -3.93 6.37 17.76
C ASN A 51 -4.03 6.34 19.29
N ASP A 52 -4.02 5.14 19.87
CA ASP A 52 -4.07 4.96 21.33
C ASP A 52 -2.73 5.36 21.95
N ASP A 53 -2.79 5.98 23.11
CA ASP A 53 -1.62 6.42 23.90
C ASP A 53 -0.66 7.36 23.11
N ASP A 54 -1.17 8.04 22.09
CA ASP A 54 -0.38 8.92 21.20
C ASP A 54 0.88 8.22 20.63
N ILE A 55 0.73 6.93 20.22
CA ILE A 55 1.83 6.15 19.67
C ILE A 55 2.42 6.76 18.39
N LEU A 56 1.60 7.51 17.66
CA LEU A 56 2.01 8.33 16.52
C LEU A 56 1.95 9.83 16.89
N PRO A 57 2.93 10.64 16.47
CA PRO A 57 4.10 10.26 15.68
C PRO A 57 5.11 9.45 16.48
N VAL A 58 5.79 8.51 15.81
CA VAL A 58 6.85 7.72 16.43
C VAL A 58 7.99 8.63 16.91
N ALA A 59 8.46 8.42 18.13
CA ALA A 59 9.56 9.20 18.67
C ALA A 59 10.84 9.03 17.84
N ALA A 60 11.56 10.13 17.60
CA ALA A 60 12.73 10.16 16.71
C ALA A 60 13.87 9.22 17.11
N ASN A 61 13.96 8.84 18.39
CA ASN A 61 14.97 7.95 18.95
C ASN A 61 14.43 6.54 19.24
N ALA A 62 13.21 6.24 18.85
CA ALA A 62 12.64 4.93 19.08
C ALA A 62 13.33 3.86 18.23
N LYS A 63 13.59 2.71 18.83
CA LYS A 63 14.04 1.53 18.12
C LYS A 63 12.85 0.91 17.40
N ILE A 64 12.88 0.97 16.07
CA ILE A 64 11.77 0.55 15.21
C ILE A 64 12.04 -0.85 14.64
N ALA A 65 11.04 -1.72 14.71
CA ALA A 65 10.95 -2.91 13.87
C ALA A 65 9.90 -2.67 12.78
N VAL A 66 10.23 -3.04 11.55
CA VAL A 66 9.33 -3.02 10.40
C VAL A 66 9.00 -4.45 10.02
N ILE A 67 7.71 -4.80 10.01
CA ILE A 67 7.21 -6.13 9.69
C ILE A 67 6.19 -6.03 8.56
N GLY A 68 6.28 -6.96 7.62
CA GLY A 68 5.37 -7.05 6.50
C GLY A 68 6.05 -6.80 5.15
N GLU A 69 5.82 -7.72 4.21
CA GLU A 69 6.44 -7.66 2.89
C GLU A 69 6.08 -6.38 2.11
N PHE A 70 4.91 -5.78 2.37
CA PHE A 70 4.50 -4.53 1.73
C PHE A 70 5.42 -3.33 2.05
N ALA A 71 6.18 -3.38 3.15
CA ALA A 71 7.17 -2.33 3.45
C ALA A 71 8.35 -2.33 2.48
N ARG A 72 8.67 -3.51 1.88
CA ARG A 72 9.75 -3.71 0.90
C ARG A 72 9.22 -3.74 -0.53
N THR A 73 8.08 -4.38 -0.72
CA THR A 73 7.43 -4.54 -2.02
C THR A 73 6.08 -3.82 -1.97
N PRO A 74 6.06 -2.48 -2.18
CA PRO A 74 4.85 -1.70 -2.03
C PRO A 74 3.83 -2.08 -3.09
N ARG A 75 2.57 -2.05 -2.70
CA ARG A 75 1.46 -2.20 -3.61
C ARG A 75 0.95 -0.82 -4.00
N TYR A 76 1.24 -0.38 -5.22
CA TYR A 76 0.97 0.97 -5.72
C TYR A 76 -0.15 1.02 -6.77
N GLN A 77 -0.70 -0.12 -7.18
CA GLN A 77 -1.75 -0.18 -8.20
C GLN A 77 -2.64 -1.42 -8.03
N GLY A 78 -3.81 -1.42 -8.68
CA GLY A 78 -4.66 -2.59 -8.80
C GLY A 78 -4.04 -3.66 -9.69
N GLY A 79 -4.57 -4.88 -9.62
CA GLY A 79 -4.17 -5.99 -10.48
C GLY A 79 -4.89 -5.96 -11.84
N GLY A 80 -4.37 -6.74 -12.81
CA GLY A 80 -4.98 -6.93 -14.12
C GLY A 80 -4.60 -5.88 -15.15
N SER A 81 -5.54 -5.42 -15.98
CA SER A 81 -5.29 -4.52 -17.11
C SER A 81 -4.89 -3.09 -16.70
N SER A 82 -5.02 -2.74 -15.43
CA SER A 82 -4.58 -1.44 -14.89
C SER A 82 -3.07 -1.35 -14.68
N HIS A 83 -2.33 -2.44 -14.84
CA HIS A 83 -0.88 -2.47 -14.63
C HIS A 83 -0.15 -1.50 -15.52
N ILE A 84 0.65 -0.63 -14.91
CA ILE A 84 1.60 0.26 -15.57
C ILE A 84 3.02 -0.03 -15.07
N THR A 85 4.00 0.33 -15.87
CA THR A 85 5.40 0.37 -15.44
C THR A 85 5.68 1.78 -14.92
N PRO A 86 5.85 1.99 -13.61
CA PRO A 86 6.07 3.31 -13.06
C PRO A 86 7.45 3.84 -13.45
N THR A 87 7.57 5.15 -13.64
CA THR A 87 8.85 5.82 -13.87
C THR A 87 9.67 5.90 -12.58
N LYS A 88 9.00 5.99 -11.45
CA LYS A 88 9.57 5.98 -10.10
C LYS A 88 8.72 5.10 -9.20
N MET A 89 9.37 4.39 -8.32
CA MET A 89 8.75 3.63 -7.25
C MET A 89 9.73 3.58 -6.08
N THR A 90 9.26 3.89 -4.89
CA THR A 90 10.09 3.92 -3.69
C THR A 90 9.40 3.12 -2.59
N SER A 91 10.09 2.15 -2.01
CA SER A 91 9.56 1.41 -0.86
C SER A 91 9.73 2.21 0.44
N PHE A 92 8.98 1.81 1.47
CA PHE A 92 9.14 2.39 2.80
C PHE A 92 10.57 2.16 3.34
N LEU A 93 11.13 0.97 3.12
CA LEU A 93 12.50 0.65 3.54
C LEU A 93 13.54 1.49 2.79
N ASP A 94 13.37 1.70 1.47
CA ASP A 94 14.27 2.55 0.69
C ASP A 94 14.26 4.01 1.22
N THR A 95 13.07 4.50 1.56
CA THR A 95 12.90 5.84 2.13
C THR A 95 13.61 5.98 3.47
N LEU A 96 13.50 5.00 4.35
CA LEU A 96 14.20 5.01 5.64
C LEU A 96 15.72 4.96 5.44
N ALA A 97 16.20 4.07 4.56
CA ALA A 97 17.62 3.96 4.23
C ALA A 97 18.19 5.27 3.66
N ALA A 98 17.46 5.92 2.75
CA ALA A 98 17.86 7.21 2.17
C ALA A 98 17.93 8.33 3.22
N ARG A 99 17.15 8.22 4.31
CA ARG A 99 17.15 9.16 5.44
C ARG A 99 18.17 8.79 6.53
N GLY A 100 18.91 7.70 6.35
CA GLY A 100 19.90 7.21 7.34
C GLY A 100 19.24 6.62 8.60
N VAL A 101 17.97 6.18 8.49
CA VAL A 101 17.25 5.52 9.58
C VAL A 101 17.44 4.02 9.44
N ASP A 102 18.13 3.42 10.40
CA ASP A 102 18.32 1.97 10.46
C ASP A 102 17.19 1.30 11.23
N VAL A 103 16.61 0.25 10.65
CA VAL A 103 15.49 -0.49 11.23
C VAL A 103 15.70 -2.00 11.10
N ALA A 104 15.22 -2.76 12.09
CA ALA A 104 15.10 -4.19 11.94
C ALA A 104 13.91 -4.52 11.03
N PHE A 105 14.10 -5.39 10.04
CA PHE A 105 13.04 -5.78 9.11
C PHE A 105 12.84 -7.30 9.07
N ALA A 106 11.58 -7.73 9.03
CA ALA A 106 11.18 -9.10 8.72
C ALA A 106 9.95 -9.11 7.81
N PRO A 107 9.92 -9.93 6.74
CA PRO A 107 8.77 -9.99 5.82
C PRO A 107 7.50 -10.53 6.48
N GLY A 108 7.62 -11.50 7.37
CA GLY A 108 6.52 -12.08 8.15
C GLY A 108 5.53 -12.94 7.36
N PHE A 109 5.34 -12.65 6.07
CA PHE A 109 4.46 -13.39 5.16
C PHE A 109 4.87 -13.16 3.69
N THR A 110 4.37 -14.02 2.81
CA THR A 110 4.49 -13.91 1.36
C THR A 110 3.27 -13.19 0.76
N LEU A 111 3.44 -12.54 -0.42
CA LEU A 111 2.36 -11.77 -1.09
C LEU A 111 1.37 -12.65 -1.88
N ASP A 112 1.48 -13.95 -1.80
CA ASP A 112 0.50 -14.90 -2.33
C ASP A 112 -0.68 -15.12 -1.36
N LEU A 113 -1.62 -15.97 -1.75
CA LEU A 113 -2.76 -16.39 -0.91
C LEU A 113 -2.52 -17.73 -0.22
N GLU A 114 -1.31 -18.28 -0.30
CA GLU A 114 -0.92 -19.53 0.37
C GLU A 114 -0.97 -19.39 1.90
N PRO A 115 -1.05 -20.50 2.64
CA PRO A 115 -1.03 -20.51 4.10
C PRO A 115 0.21 -19.83 4.69
N ALA A 116 0.14 -19.51 5.98
CA ALA A 116 1.25 -18.87 6.70
C ALA A 116 2.54 -19.71 6.65
N ASP A 117 3.65 -19.05 6.33
CA ASP A 117 4.99 -19.60 6.50
C ASP A 117 5.43 -19.39 7.96
N ARG A 118 5.54 -20.48 8.70
CA ARG A 118 5.90 -20.45 10.13
C ARG A 118 7.33 -19.97 10.39
N THR A 119 8.22 -20.09 9.41
CA THR A 119 9.59 -19.58 9.52
C THR A 119 9.60 -18.05 9.46
N LEU A 120 8.88 -17.48 8.50
CA LEU A 120 8.73 -16.02 8.35
C LEU A 120 7.99 -15.42 9.56
N GLU A 121 6.96 -16.11 10.06
CA GLU A 121 6.23 -15.68 11.26
C GLU A 121 7.17 -15.63 12.49
N ALA A 122 7.96 -16.69 12.72
CA ALA A 122 8.89 -16.76 13.86
C ALA A 122 9.98 -15.67 13.77
N GLU A 123 10.52 -15.40 12.59
CA GLU A 123 11.48 -14.32 12.35
C GLU A 123 10.87 -12.96 12.69
N ALA A 124 9.65 -12.71 12.24
CA ALA A 124 8.94 -11.45 12.50
C ALA A 124 8.67 -11.25 14.00
N VAL A 125 8.23 -12.29 14.70
CA VAL A 125 8.01 -12.26 16.15
C VAL A 125 9.30 -11.95 16.89
N GLU A 126 10.43 -12.59 16.52
CA GLU A 126 11.73 -12.33 17.14
C GLU A 126 12.22 -10.90 16.87
N THR A 127 12.02 -10.40 15.65
CA THR A 127 12.35 -9.02 15.27
C THR A 127 11.58 -7.99 16.11
N ALA A 128 10.31 -8.27 16.42
CA ALA A 128 9.44 -7.39 17.20
C ALA A 128 9.82 -7.26 18.67
N LYS A 129 10.38 -8.33 19.29
CA LYS A 129 10.63 -8.40 20.74
C LYS A 129 11.47 -7.26 21.30
N ASN A 130 12.47 -6.83 20.54
CA ASN A 130 13.45 -5.86 20.99
C ASN A 130 13.21 -4.44 20.49
N ALA A 131 12.06 -4.16 19.89
CA ALA A 131 11.70 -2.85 19.38
C ALA A 131 10.87 -2.06 20.40
N ASP A 132 11.03 -0.74 20.38
CA ASP A 132 10.17 0.17 21.15
C ASP A 132 8.80 0.30 20.46
N VAL A 133 8.80 0.31 19.11
CA VAL A 133 7.60 0.37 18.26
C VAL A 133 7.75 -0.60 17.08
N VAL A 134 6.67 -1.29 16.76
CA VAL A 134 6.57 -2.15 15.58
C VAL A 134 5.65 -1.51 14.56
N LEU A 135 6.15 -1.27 13.35
CA LEU A 135 5.36 -0.86 12.20
C LEU A 135 5.02 -2.11 11.38
N MET A 136 3.75 -2.49 11.34
CA MET A 136 3.28 -3.67 10.60
C MET A 136 2.55 -3.26 9.32
N PHE A 137 3.13 -3.59 8.18
CA PHE A 137 2.56 -3.34 6.86
C PHE A 137 1.70 -4.54 6.44
N LEU A 138 0.39 -4.37 6.51
CA LEU A 138 -0.61 -5.39 6.22
C LEU A 138 -1.53 -4.90 5.08
N GLY A 139 -2.28 -5.81 4.46
CA GLY A 139 -3.23 -5.39 3.43
C GLY A 139 -3.60 -6.50 2.46
N LEU A 140 -4.09 -6.12 1.29
CA LEU A 140 -4.52 -7.05 0.26
C LEU A 140 -3.41 -7.27 -0.76
N PRO A 141 -2.95 -8.51 -1.00
CA PRO A 141 -2.08 -8.80 -2.13
C PRO A 141 -2.85 -8.64 -3.45
N GLU A 142 -2.14 -8.46 -4.54
CA GLU A 142 -2.73 -8.27 -5.86
C GLU A 142 -3.72 -9.39 -6.23
N ALA A 143 -3.39 -10.64 -5.91
CA ALA A 143 -4.25 -11.79 -6.18
C ALA A 143 -5.60 -11.75 -5.44
N ALA A 144 -5.72 -10.97 -4.36
CA ALA A 144 -6.97 -10.78 -3.64
C ALA A 144 -7.80 -9.60 -4.16
N GLU A 145 -7.21 -8.74 -4.99
CA GLU A 145 -7.83 -7.48 -5.43
C GLU A 145 -7.37 -7.17 -6.86
N SER A 146 -7.89 -7.93 -7.82
CA SER A 146 -7.55 -7.83 -9.23
C SER A 146 -8.78 -7.70 -10.09
N GLU A 147 -8.64 -7.08 -11.25
CA GLU A 147 -9.67 -7.07 -12.28
C GLU A 147 -10.09 -8.50 -12.65
N GLY A 148 -11.38 -8.74 -12.75
CA GLY A 148 -11.95 -10.03 -13.11
C GLY A 148 -12.12 -11.02 -11.95
N PHE A 149 -11.78 -10.63 -10.73
CA PHE A 149 -11.97 -11.41 -9.51
C PHE A 149 -12.73 -10.62 -8.46
N ASP A 150 -13.79 -11.21 -7.90
CA ASP A 150 -14.53 -10.63 -6.79
C ASP A 150 -14.04 -11.20 -5.47
N ARG A 151 -13.93 -10.35 -4.44
CA ARG A 151 -13.64 -10.80 -3.09
C ARG A 151 -14.89 -11.38 -2.43
N GLU A 152 -14.72 -12.47 -1.72
CA GLU A 152 -15.80 -13.11 -0.96
C GLU A 152 -15.93 -12.54 0.47
N THR A 153 -14.93 -11.82 0.96
CA THR A 153 -14.87 -11.26 2.31
C THR A 153 -14.23 -9.87 2.31
N LEU A 154 -14.52 -9.08 3.35
CA LEU A 154 -13.84 -7.82 3.63
C LEU A 154 -12.55 -8.01 4.45
N ASP A 155 -12.24 -9.20 4.89
CA ASP A 155 -11.08 -9.44 5.74
C ASP A 155 -9.77 -9.40 4.94
N ILE A 156 -8.70 -8.97 5.57
CA ILE A 156 -7.35 -9.19 5.08
C ILE A 156 -6.98 -10.67 5.24
N PRO A 157 -5.98 -11.20 4.51
CA PRO A 157 -5.59 -12.60 4.60
C PRO A 157 -5.37 -13.07 6.03
N ALA A 158 -5.95 -14.24 6.39
CA ALA A 158 -5.92 -14.78 7.74
C ALA A 158 -4.49 -14.90 8.31
N LYS A 159 -3.50 -15.26 7.45
CA LYS A 159 -2.08 -15.34 7.83
C LYS A 159 -1.53 -14.03 8.38
N GLN A 160 -2.00 -12.88 7.88
CA GLN A 160 -1.58 -11.57 8.37
C GLN A 160 -2.21 -11.23 9.73
N VAL A 161 -3.47 -11.65 9.94
CA VAL A 161 -4.15 -11.49 11.24
C VAL A 161 -3.52 -12.39 12.31
N GLU A 162 -3.12 -13.61 11.94
CA GLU A 162 -2.40 -14.54 12.84
C GLU A 162 -1.04 -13.95 13.21
N LEU A 163 -0.28 -13.45 12.24
CA LEU A 163 0.99 -12.79 12.47
C LEU A 163 0.85 -11.57 13.41
N LEU A 164 -0.15 -10.72 13.18
CA LEU A 164 -0.41 -9.57 14.06
C LEU A 164 -0.66 -10.01 15.51
N LYS A 165 -1.44 -11.08 15.71
CA LYS A 165 -1.70 -11.65 17.05
C LYS A 165 -0.43 -12.21 17.67
N ALA A 166 0.40 -12.92 16.90
CA ALA A 166 1.67 -13.49 17.38
C ALA A 166 2.66 -12.38 17.78
N VAL A 167 2.81 -11.34 16.96
CA VAL A 167 3.63 -10.16 17.28
C VAL A 167 3.10 -9.43 18.51
N ALA A 168 1.77 -9.25 18.61
CA ALA A 168 1.12 -8.57 19.74
C ALA A 168 1.24 -9.34 21.07
N ALA A 169 1.55 -10.63 21.05
CA ALA A 169 1.87 -11.37 22.25
C ALA A 169 3.21 -10.92 22.87
N GLU A 170 4.16 -10.52 22.05
CA GLU A 170 5.51 -10.14 22.45
C GLU A 170 5.72 -8.62 22.58
N ASN A 171 5.05 -7.81 21.74
CA ASN A 171 5.16 -6.36 21.76
C ASN A 171 3.77 -5.71 21.64
N LYS A 172 3.44 -4.79 22.53
CA LYS A 172 2.14 -4.11 22.56
C LYS A 172 2.13 -2.77 21.81
N ASN A 173 3.28 -2.26 21.43
CA ASN A 173 3.41 -0.98 20.75
C ASN A 173 3.42 -1.20 19.23
N ILE A 174 2.28 -1.57 18.68
CA ILE A 174 2.12 -1.87 17.25
C ILE A 174 1.33 -0.77 16.56
N VAL A 175 1.85 -0.32 15.43
CA VAL A 175 1.14 0.49 14.45
C VAL A 175 0.95 -0.35 13.19
N VAL A 176 -0.29 -0.56 12.78
CA VAL A 176 -0.63 -1.21 11.51
C VAL A 176 -0.73 -0.15 10.43
N VAL A 177 -0.03 -0.34 9.33
CA VAL A 177 -0.13 0.43 8.09
C VAL A 177 -0.81 -0.46 7.06
N LEU A 178 -2.00 -0.06 6.60
CA LEU A 178 -2.82 -0.83 5.68
C LEU A 178 -2.53 -0.44 4.23
N SER A 179 -2.35 -1.44 3.37
CA SER A 179 -2.16 -1.29 1.92
C SER A 179 -3.24 -2.07 1.18
N ASN A 180 -4.28 -1.37 0.72
CA ASN A 180 -5.43 -1.96 0.02
C ASN A 180 -6.10 -0.92 -0.87
N GLY A 181 -6.66 -1.34 -2.00
CA GLY A 181 -7.37 -0.47 -2.93
C GLY A 181 -8.87 -0.37 -2.64
N SER A 182 -9.43 -1.32 -1.91
CA SER A 182 -10.84 -1.35 -1.52
C SER A 182 -10.99 -1.61 -0.01
N VAL A 183 -12.18 -1.37 0.51
CA VAL A 183 -12.48 -1.48 1.94
C VAL A 183 -12.06 -2.82 2.53
N VAL A 184 -11.37 -2.78 3.68
CA VAL A 184 -11.06 -3.95 4.49
C VAL A 184 -11.62 -3.82 5.90
N SER A 185 -11.92 -4.96 6.52
CA SER A 185 -12.32 -5.03 7.92
C SER A 185 -11.09 -4.93 8.82
N VAL A 186 -11.02 -3.90 9.66
CA VAL A 186 -9.96 -3.77 10.67
C VAL A 186 -10.30 -4.48 11.99
N ALA A 187 -11.56 -4.91 12.16
CA ALA A 187 -12.05 -5.50 13.40
C ALA A 187 -11.24 -6.70 13.91
N PRO A 188 -10.81 -7.66 13.08
CA PRO A 188 -10.06 -8.83 13.54
C PRO A 188 -8.70 -8.50 14.17
N GLY A 189 -8.13 -7.34 13.82
CA GLY A 189 -6.80 -6.90 14.26
C GLY A 189 -6.77 -5.70 15.18
N ALA A 190 -7.82 -4.89 15.21
CA ALA A 190 -7.82 -3.57 15.87
C ALA A 190 -7.48 -3.60 17.37
N GLY A 191 -7.84 -4.68 18.08
CA GLY A 191 -7.51 -4.85 19.50
C GLY A 191 -6.03 -5.17 19.77
N ASN A 192 -5.28 -5.52 18.74
CA ASN A 192 -3.86 -5.90 18.84
C ASN A 192 -2.90 -4.76 18.43
N ALA A 193 -3.42 -3.64 17.95
CA ALA A 193 -2.63 -2.49 17.55
C ALA A 193 -3.03 -1.23 18.32
N LYS A 194 -2.08 -0.38 18.68
CA LYS A 194 -2.29 0.95 19.23
C LYS A 194 -2.52 2.00 18.17
N GLY A 195 -1.89 1.86 17.02
CA GLY A 195 -2.09 2.74 15.87
C GLY A 195 -2.61 1.98 14.65
N ILE A 196 -3.46 2.60 13.85
CA ILE A 196 -3.89 2.07 12.55
C ILE A 196 -3.93 3.23 11.57
N LEU A 197 -3.14 3.13 10.52
CA LEU A 197 -3.05 4.08 9.42
C LEU A 197 -3.52 3.39 8.13
N GLU A 198 -4.51 3.95 7.46
CA GLU A 198 -4.91 3.52 6.12
C GLU A 198 -4.07 4.28 5.10
N SER A 199 -3.28 3.57 4.31
CA SER A 199 -2.39 4.19 3.31
C SER A 199 -2.78 3.88 1.87
N TRP A 200 -3.84 3.12 1.63
CA TRP A 200 -4.33 2.77 0.29
C TRP A 200 -3.25 2.09 -0.58
N LEU A 201 -3.27 2.37 -1.89
CA LEU A 201 -2.28 1.92 -2.87
C LEU A 201 -1.29 3.07 -3.19
N LEU A 202 -0.57 3.52 -2.19
CA LEU A 202 0.38 4.63 -2.29
C LEU A 202 1.80 4.05 -2.34
N GLY A 203 2.38 3.98 -3.55
CA GLY A 203 3.73 3.48 -3.78
C GLY A 203 4.78 4.55 -3.90
#